data_b1fe52be4640b8de831f03c70684646a
#
_entry.id   b1fe52be4640b8de831f03c70684646a
#
_cell.length_a   1.000
_cell.length_b   1.000
_cell.length_c   1.000
_cell.angle_alpha   90.00
_cell.angle_beta   90.00
_cell.angle_gamma   90.00
#
_symmetry.space_group_name_H-M   'P 1'
#
loop_
_entity.id
_entity.type
_entity.pdbx_description
1 polymer ?
#
loop_
_entity_poly.entity_id
_entity_poly.type
_entity_poly.pdbx_seq_one_letter_code
_entity_poly.pdbx_strand_id
1 'polypeptide(L)' 'IKLAYQSLEKGGSYPVVLNVANDICVDSFLKNNIKFNDIPNFIEDALSHHKKIHVLDIDSIFEIIKINTEYINNKIG' A
#
# COMPACT_ATOMS: atom_id res chain seq x y z
N ILE A 1 4.82 4.39 -11.59
CA ILE A 1 4.26 3.76 -12.80
C ILE A 1 4.56 2.27 -12.80
N LYS A 2 5.81 1.89 -12.55
CA LYS A 2 6.21 0.47 -12.53
C LYS A 2 5.46 -0.31 -11.45
N LEU A 3 5.35 0.23 -10.24
CA LEU A 3 4.66 -0.44 -9.15
C LEU A 3 3.16 -0.56 -9.41
N ALA A 4 2.55 0.47 -10.00
CA ALA A 4 1.14 0.41 -10.36
C ALA A 4 0.88 -0.66 -11.41
N TYR A 5 1.76 -0.75 -12.40
CA TYR A 5 1.65 -1.75 -13.45
C TYR A 5 1.79 -3.17 -12.89
N GLN A 6 2.77 -3.39 -12.01
CA GLN A 6 2.97 -4.68 -11.37
C GLN A 6 1.76 -5.07 -10.51
N SER A 7 1.18 -4.11 -9.82
CA SER A 7 -0.01 -4.32 -8.99
C SER A 7 -1.20 -4.77 -9.85
N LEU A 8 -1.42 -4.13 -11.00
CA LEU A 8 -2.49 -4.50 -11.91
C LEU A 8 -2.28 -5.89 -12.50
N GLU A 9 -1.05 -6.25 -12.84
CA GLU A 9 -0.73 -7.58 -13.35
C GLU A 9 -1.04 -8.67 -12.34
N LYS A 10 -0.70 -8.43 -11.08
CA LYS A 10 -0.97 -9.39 -10.01
C LYS A 10 -2.46 -9.51 -9.71
N GLY A 11 -3.21 -8.42 -9.90
CA GLY A 11 -4.65 -8.40 -9.69
C GLY A 11 -5.07 -8.62 -8.24
N GLY A 12 -6.32 -8.98 -8.04
CA GLY A 12 -6.86 -9.26 -6.71
C GLY A 12 -6.77 -8.06 -5.78
N SER A 13 -6.20 -8.27 -4.59
CA SER A 13 -6.09 -7.24 -3.57
C SER A 13 -4.89 -6.30 -3.74
N TYR A 14 -3.97 -6.57 -4.67
CA TYR A 14 -2.78 -5.75 -4.85
C TYR A 14 -3.07 -4.29 -5.23
N PRO A 15 -4.01 -3.99 -6.13
CA PRO A 15 -4.35 -2.59 -6.42
C PRO A 15 -4.86 -1.83 -5.20
N VAL A 16 -5.58 -2.49 -4.30
CA VAL A 16 -6.06 -1.88 -3.06
C VAL A 16 -4.87 -1.52 -2.17
N VAL A 17 -3.92 -2.44 -2.01
CA VAL A 17 -2.70 -2.20 -1.23
C VAL A 17 -1.90 -1.04 -1.81
N LEU A 18 -1.77 -0.99 -3.13
CA LEU A 18 -1.06 0.09 -3.79
C LEU A 18 -1.68 1.46 -3.46
N ASN A 19 -3.01 1.56 -3.54
CA ASN A 19 -3.71 2.81 -3.26
C ASN A 19 -3.51 3.24 -1.80
N VAL A 20 -3.68 2.32 -0.86
CA VAL A 20 -3.50 2.60 0.56
C VAL A 20 -2.06 3.05 0.85
N ALA A 21 -1.09 2.31 0.34
CA ALA A 21 0.32 2.62 0.55
C ALA A 21 0.67 3.99 -0.02
N ASN A 22 0.20 4.28 -1.22
CA ASN A 22 0.46 5.56 -1.86
C ASN A 22 -0.13 6.72 -1.04
N ASP A 23 -1.37 6.60 -0.60
CA ASP A 23 -2.04 7.65 0.17
C ASP A 23 -1.31 7.93 1.49
N ILE A 24 -0.92 6.89 2.20
CA ILE A 24 -0.21 7.04 3.47
C ILE A 24 1.17 7.66 3.26
N CYS A 25 1.89 7.21 2.25
CA CYS A 25 3.24 7.71 1.97
C CYS A 25 3.21 9.16 1.53
N VAL A 26 2.26 9.56 0.69
CA VAL A 26 2.12 10.95 0.26
C VAL A 26 1.80 11.84 1.46
N ASP A 27 0.87 11.41 2.31
CA ASP A 27 0.52 12.16 3.52
C ASP A 27 1.74 12.33 4.43
N SER A 28 2.50 11.27 4.64
CA SER A 28 3.72 11.31 5.47
C SER A 28 4.79 12.21 4.87
N PHE A 29 4.91 12.20 3.55
CA PHE A 29 5.85 13.08 2.85
C PHE A 29 5.45 14.55 3.06
N LEU A 30 4.17 14.88 2.92
CA LEU A 30 3.69 16.25 3.12
C LEU A 30 3.87 16.72 4.56
N LYS A 31 3.91 15.81 5.52
CA LYS A 31 4.17 16.12 6.92
C LYS A 31 5.65 16.07 7.28
N ASN A 32 6.52 15.88 6.29
CA ASN A 32 7.98 15.79 6.47
C ASN A 32 8.45 14.60 7.31
N ASN A 33 7.65 13.52 7.37
CA ASN A 33 8.03 12.33 8.11
C ASN A 33 8.91 11.39 7.29
N ILE A 34 8.80 11.45 5.97
CA ILE A 34 9.62 10.66 5.05
C ILE A 34 10.05 11.54 3.89
N LYS A 35 11.07 11.09 3.15
CA LYS A 35 11.56 11.78 1.96
C LYS A 35 10.82 11.27 0.73
N PHE A 36 10.80 12.09 -0.32
CA PHE A 36 10.15 11.72 -1.56
C PHE A 36 10.66 10.37 -2.11
N ASN A 37 11.97 10.15 -2.04
CA ASN A 37 12.58 8.91 -2.54
C ASN A 37 12.25 7.69 -1.69
N ASP A 38 11.74 7.88 -0.48
CA ASP A 38 11.32 6.78 0.39
C ASP A 38 9.96 6.21 -0.02
N ILE A 39 9.13 6.98 -0.74
CA ILE A 39 7.77 6.57 -1.12
C ILE A 39 7.76 5.26 -1.90
N PRO A 40 8.53 5.11 -3.00
CA PRO A 40 8.54 3.85 -3.74
C PRO A 40 8.98 2.67 -2.90
N ASN A 41 9.92 2.89 -1.98
CA ASN A 41 10.45 1.82 -1.13
C ASN A 41 9.40 1.31 -0.16
N PHE A 42 8.63 2.21 0.46
CA PHE A 42 7.55 1.80 1.36
C PHE A 42 6.42 1.09 0.61
N ILE A 43 6.09 1.56 -0.59
CA ILE A 43 5.04 0.94 -1.41
C ILE A 43 5.48 -0.46 -1.83
N GLU A 44 6.72 -0.60 -2.28
CA GLU A 44 7.26 -1.90 -2.67
C GLU A 44 7.29 -2.88 -1.51
N ASP A 45 7.68 -2.42 -0.32
CA ASP A 45 7.69 -3.22 0.89
C ASP A 45 6.28 -3.72 1.23
N ALA A 46 5.29 -2.84 1.18
CA ALA A 46 3.90 -3.20 1.45
C ALA A 46 3.39 -4.24 0.45
N LEU A 47 3.67 -4.06 -0.83
CA LEU A 47 3.25 -4.99 -1.86
C LEU A 47 3.94 -6.35 -1.71
N SER A 48 5.21 -6.36 -1.35
CA SER A 48 5.98 -7.59 -1.16
C SER A 48 5.50 -8.38 0.06
N HIS A 49 5.06 -7.68 1.09
CA HIS A 49 4.60 -8.30 2.33
C HIS A 49 3.16 -8.80 2.22
N HIS A 50 2.38 -8.22 1.33
CA HIS A 50 0.96 -8.56 1.17
C HIS A 50 0.78 -9.90 0.47
N LYS A 51 -0.15 -10.71 1.01
CA LYS A 51 -0.57 -11.95 0.36
C LYS A 51 -1.83 -11.67 -0.45
N LYS A 52 -1.83 -12.10 -1.71
CA LYS A 52 -2.97 -11.90 -2.59
C LYS A 52 -4.23 -12.53 -2.00
N ILE A 53 -5.30 -11.74 -1.95
CA ILE A 53 -6.62 -12.16 -1.52
C ILE A 53 -7.59 -11.84 -2.64
N HIS A 54 -8.51 -12.74 -2.93
CA HIS A 54 -9.58 -12.42 -3.87
C HIS A 54 -10.54 -11.46 -3.20
N VAL A 55 -10.73 -10.29 -3.85
CA VAL A 55 -11.64 -9.26 -3.33
C VAL A 55 -13.05 -9.64 -3.75
N LEU A 56 -13.84 -10.09 -2.79
CA LEU A 56 -15.21 -10.59 -3.04
C LEU A 56 -16.29 -9.62 -2.58
N ASP A 57 -15.98 -8.76 -1.61
CA ASP A 57 -16.97 -7.87 -1.02
C ASP A 57 -16.31 -6.64 -0.38
N ILE A 58 -17.16 -5.73 0.09
CA ILE A 58 -16.72 -4.49 0.72
C ILE A 58 -15.96 -4.77 2.02
N ASP A 59 -16.41 -5.76 2.80
CA ASP A 59 -15.75 -6.10 4.06
C ASP A 59 -14.32 -6.54 3.86
N SER A 60 -14.06 -7.33 2.82
CA SER A 60 -12.70 -7.72 2.46
C SER A 60 -11.82 -6.52 2.12
N ILE A 61 -12.38 -5.55 1.39
CA ILE A 61 -11.65 -4.33 1.04
C ILE A 61 -11.30 -3.54 2.29
N PHE A 62 -12.23 -3.34 3.21
CA PHE A 62 -11.97 -2.62 4.44
C PHE A 62 -10.92 -3.31 5.31
N GLU A 63 -10.96 -4.64 5.37
CA GLU A 63 -9.96 -5.43 6.11
C GLU A 63 -8.56 -5.22 5.52
N ILE A 64 -8.43 -5.26 4.21
CA ILE A 64 -7.16 -5.04 3.53
C ILE A 64 -6.64 -3.63 3.81
N ILE A 65 -7.50 -2.63 3.73
CA ILE A 65 -7.14 -1.24 4.01
C ILE A 65 -6.62 -1.11 5.44
N LYS A 66 -7.34 -1.68 6.41
CA LYS A 66 -6.98 -1.61 7.82
C LYS A 66 -5.61 -2.24 8.08
N ILE A 67 -5.41 -3.47 7.61
CA ILE A 67 -4.17 -4.21 7.83
C ILE A 67 -2.99 -3.45 7.24
N ASN A 68 -3.12 -2.97 6.01
CA ASN A 68 -2.02 -2.29 5.34
C ASN A 68 -1.76 -0.90 5.90
N THR A 69 -2.81 -0.20 6.34
CA THR A 69 -2.65 1.08 7.02
C THR A 69 -1.80 0.93 8.27
N GLU A 70 -2.11 -0.05 9.10
CA GLU A 70 -1.35 -0.33 10.32
C GLU A 70 0.09 -0.73 10.00
N TYR A 71 0.28 -1.59 9.00
CA TYR A 71 1.60 -2.07 8.61
C TYR A 71 2.50 -0.92 8.17
N ILE A 72 2.01 -0.07 7.29
CA ILE A 72 2.80 1.03 6.74
C ILE A 72 3.08 2.09 7.82
N ASN A 73 2.10 2.43 8.64
CA ASN A 73 2.29 3.40 9.72
C ASN A 73 3.33 2.92 10.71
N ASN A 74 3.37 1.62 11.01
CA ASN A 74 4.39 1.06 11.89
C ASN A 74 5.79 1.14 11.25
N LYS A 75 5.90 1.01 9.94
CA LYS A 75 7.18 1.12 9.23
C LYS A 75 7.67 2.56 9.17
N ILE A 76 6.78 3.50 9.00
CA ILE A 76 7.15 4.93 8.95
C ILE A 76 7.57 5.42 10.34
N GLY A 77 6.99 4.87 11.33
CA GLY A 77 7.37 5.21 12.66
C GLY A 77 6.36 5.59 13.59
#